data_f946e8217c94a5f6f3d8cf5ec41216d9
#
_entry.id   f946e8217c94a5f6f3d8cf5ec41216d9
#
_cell.length_a   1.000
_cell.length_b   1.000
_cell.length_c   1.000
_cell.angle_alpha   90.00
_cell.angle_beta   90.00
_cell.angle_gamma   90.00
#
_symmetry.space_group_name_H-M   'P 1'
#
loop_
_entity.id
_entity.type
_entity.pdbx_description
1 polymer ?
#
loop_
_entity_poly.entity_id
_entity_poly.type
_entity_poly.pdbx_seq_one_letter_code
_entity_poly.pdbx_strand_id
1 'polypeptide(L)'
;PFVWYILHRYVLHGRYLYKSRWTAAAWKRIHFDHHQDPNDLRVLFGALYTTLPTIAIVTVSIGWAIGGPAAAAAAFAAGLVTTCFYEFCHCVQHLNYTPKSQFLQRIKRLHLAHHFHNETGNFGITNYLWDRLLGTYYGKAKDVPRSATVFNIGYTASEAERFPWVQQMSNGIRRDGSPRPFGQRGAEPEQSADRSTVDGIRPSGA
;
A
#
# COMPACT_ATOMS: atom_id res chain seq x y z
N PRO A 1 -11.78 13.67 5.19
CA PRO A 1 -10.39 13.38 5.61
C PRO A 1 -10.31 12.50 6.85
N PHE A 2 -11.15 12.74 7.90
CA PHE A 2 -11.09 11.96 9.16
C PHE A 2 -11.36 10.46 8.93
N VAL A 3 -12.44 10.12 8.25
CA VAL A 3 -12.79 8.72 7.95
C VAL A 3 -11.66 8.01 7.20
N TRP A 4 -11.09 8.66 6.20
CA TRP A 4 -9.95 8.10 5.46
C TRP A 4 -8.71 7.91 6.34
N TYR A 5 -8.43 8.83 7.27
CA TYR A 5 -7.36 8.65 8.24
C TYR A 5 -7.59 7.43 9.14
N ILE A 6 -8.82 7.26 9.66
CA ILE A 6 -9.18 6.10 10.49
C ILE A 6 -9.05 4.79 9.70
N LEU A 7 -9.57 4.75 8.48
CA LEU A 7 -9.46 3.58 7.60
C LEU A 7 -8.00 3.26 7.28
N HIS A 8 -7.21 4.27 6.92
CA HIS A 8 -5.79 4.08 6.59
C HIS A 8 -5.02 3.53 7.81
N ARG A 9 -5.10 4.21 8.95
CA ARG A 9 -4.36 3.84 10.15
C ARG A 9 -4.80 2.52 10.77
N TYR A 10 -6.09 2.34 10.98
CA TYR A 10 -6.58 1.23 11.80
C TYR A 10 -7.08 0.04 10.97
N VAL A 11 -7.51 0.24 9.74
CA VAL A 11 -7.98 -0.85 8.88
C VAL A 11 -6.86 -1.32 7.96
N LEU A 12 -6.27 -0.43 7.16
CA LEU A 12 -5.27 -0.82 6.15
C LEU A 12 -3.91 -1.16 6.78
N HIS A 13 -3.46 -0.41 7.79
CA HIS A 13 -2.26 -0.74 8.59
C HIS A 13 -2.56 -1.65 9.79
N GLY A 14 -3.81 -2.04 10.00
CA GLY A 14 -4.20 -2.98 11.05
C GLY A 14 -3.65 -4.39 10.77
N ARG A 15 -2.96 -4.98 11.75
CA ARG A 15 -2.35 -6.31 11.65
C ARG A 15 -3.35 -7.45 11.90
N TYR A 16 -4.53 -7.40 11.28
CA TYR A 16 -5.60 -8.38 11.48
C TYR A 16 -6.25 -8.85 10.18
N LEU A 17 -6.32 -8.02 9.11
CA LEU A 17 -6.98 -8.41 7.87
C LEU A 17 -6.27 -9.56 7.14
N TYR A 18 -4.96 -9.63 7.20
CA TYR A 18 -4.20 -10.73 6.59
C TYR A 18 -4.32 -12.05 7.38
N LYS A 19 -4.81 -12.01 8.62
CA LYS A 19 -4.98 -13.22 9.45
C LYS A 19 -6.16 -14.09 9.01
N SER A 20 -7.10 -13.52 8.28
CA SER A 20 -8.24 -14.25 7.71
C SER A 20 -8.05 -14.43 6.20
N ARG A 21 -8.21 -15.67 5.72
CA ARG A 21 -8.19 -15.99 4.28
C ARG A 21 -9.21 -15.20 3.46
N TRP A 22 -10.32 -14.79 4.08
CA TRP A 22 -11.40 -14.06 3.42
C TRP A 22 -11.09 -12.59 3.22
N THR A 23 -10.36 -11.97 4.15
CA THR A 23 -10.01 -10.54 4.08
C THR A 23 -8.62 -10.30 3.53
N ALA A 24 -7.74 -11.31 3.54
CA ALA A 24 -6.36 -11.19 3.11
C ALA A 24 -6.22 -10.74 1.63
N ALA A 25 -7.07 -11.27 0.74
CA ALA A 25 -7.04 -10.91 -0.68
C ALA A 25 -7.40 -9.43 -0.91
N ALA A 26 -8.44 -8.94 -0.23
CA ALA A 26 -8.84 -7.55 -0.30
C ALA A 26 -7.77 -6.63 0.30
N TRP A 27 -7.25 -6.95 1.48
CA TRP A 27 -6.19 -6.20 2.14
C TRP A 27 -4.92 -6.13 1.27
N LYS A 28 -4.50 -7.27 0.71
CA LYS A 28 -3.37 -7.35 -0.19
C LYS A 28 -3.55 -6.40 -1.38
N ARG A 29 -4.70 -6.49 -2.07
CA ARG A 29 -4.97 -5.69 -3.28
C ARG A 29 -5.11 -4.20 -3.00
N ILE A 30 -5.68 -3.83 -1.87
CA ILE A 30 -5.98 -2.42 -1.57
C ILE A 30 -4.74 -1.69 -1.06
N HIS A 31 -3.91 -2.34 -0.25
CA HIS A 31 -2.89 -1.62 0.49
C HIS A 31 -1.53 -2.31 0.56
N PHE A 32 -1.49 -3.63 0.78
CA PHE A 32 -0.22 -4.33 0.90
C PHE A 32 0.63 -4.25 -0.38
N ASP A 33 0.04 -4.54 -1.55
CA ASP A 33 0.74 -4.47 -2.84
C ASP A 33 1.19 -3.05 -3.15
N HIS A 34 0.42 -2.05 -2.74
CA HIS A 34 0.78 -0.64 -2.86
C HIS A 34 2.00 -0.26 -1.99
N HIS A 35 2.14 -0.80 -0.77
CA HIS A 35 3.35 -0.64 0.03
C HIS A 35 4.55 -1.41 -0.52
N GLN A 36 4.31 -2.57 -1.16
CA GLN A 36 5.38 -3.34 -1.79
C GLN A 36 5.99 -2.63 -3.01
N ASP A 37 5.17 -1.95 -3.81
CA ASP A 37 5.60 -1.14 -4.95
C ASP A 37 4.72 0.12 -5.09
N PRO A 38 5.05 1.19 -4.35
CA PRO A 38 4.26 2.41 -4.36
C PRO A 38 4.18 3.13 -5.72
N ASN A 39 5.06 2.77 -6.67
CA ASN A 39 5.08 3.36 -8.00
C ASN A 39 4.27 2.54 -9.04
N ASP A 40 3.75 1.38 -8.67
CA ASP A 40 2.89 0.58 -9.55
C ASP A 40 1.46 1.15 -9.57
N LEU A 41 1.09 1.82 -10.67
CA LEU A 41 -0.23 2.43 -10.83
C LEU A 41 -1.38 1.42 -10.81
N ARG A 42 -1.11 0.12 -11.04
CA ARG A 42 -2.15 -0.94 -11.02
C ARG A 42 -2.69 -1.19 -9.62
N VAL A 43 -1.89 -0.88 -8.59
CA VAL A 43 -2.26 -1.08 -7.18
C VAL A 43 -2.39 0.24 -6.41
N LEU A 44 -2.24 1.37 -7.10
CA LEU A 44 -2.31 2.70 -6.50
C LEU A 44 -3.74 3.06 -6.07
N PHE A 45 -4.70 2.87 -6.97
CA PHE A 45 -6.09 3.24 -6.70
C PHE A 45 -6.83 2.18 -5.89
N GLY A 46 -7.67 2.64 -4.97
CA GLY A 46 -8.57 1.78 -4.22
C GLY A 46 -9.45 0.93 -5.16
N ALA A 47 -9.64 -0.34 -4.82
CA ALA A 47 -10.48 -1.22 -5.63
C ALA A 47 -11.95 -0.78 -5.51
N LEU A 48 -12.62 -0.48 -6.63
CA LEU A 48 -13.99 0.05 -6.65
C LEU A 48 -15.00 -0.82 -5.89
N TYR A 49 -14.83 -2.14 -5.92
CA TYR A 49 -15.70 -3.09 -5.20
C TYR A 49 -15.58 -2.99 -3.67
N THR A 50 -14.55 -2.32 -3.15
CA THR A 50 -14.40 -2.03 -1.72
C THR A 50 -14.66 -0.55 -1.41
N THR A 51 -14.16 0.34 -2.26
CA THR A 51 -14.24 1.79 -2.07
C THR A 51 -15.67 2.29 -2.15
N LEU A 52 -16.44 1.90 -3.18
CA LEU A 52 -17.83 2.35 -3.35
C LEU A 52 -18.76 1.88 -2.21
N PRO A 53 -18.76 0.59 -1.80
CA PRO A 53 -19.53 0.18 -0.64
C PRO A 53 -19.14 0.88 0.64
N THR A 54 -17.84 1.13 0.87
CA THR A 54 -17.37 1.85 2.06
C THR A 54 -17.90 3.28 2.09
N ILE A 55 -17.81 4.01 0.98
CA ILE A 55 -18.37 5.36 0.86
C ILE A 55 -19.87 5.33 1.11
N ALA A 56 -20.60 4.41 0.44
CA ALA A 56 -22.03 4.29 0.57
C ALA A 56 -22.46 4.01 2.01
N ILE A 57 -21.87 3.00 2.67
CA ILE A 57 -22.20 2.63 4.05
C ILE A 57 -22.01 3.82 4.99
N VAL A 58 -20.90 4.53 4.88
CA VAL A 58 -20.61 5.65 5.80
C VAL A 58 -21.52 6.84 5.50
N THR A 59 -21.57 7.28 4.25
CA THR A 59 -22.22 8.55 3.91
C THR A 59 -23.73 8.45 3.85
N VAL A 60 -24.27 7.36 3.29
CA VAL A 60 -25.72 7.15 3.20
C VAL A 60 -26.30 6.96 4.59
N SER A 61 -25.67 6.16 5.47
CA SER A 61 -26.20 5.94 6.82
C SER A 61 -26.23 7.23 7.65
N ILE A 62 -25.16 8.02 7.60
CA ILE A 62 -25.09 9.29 8.31
C ILE A 62 -26.09 10.30 7.71
N GLY A 63 -26.11 10.45 6.40
CA GLY A 63 -27.02 11.37 5.72
C GLY A 63 -28.48 11.03 5.98
N TRP A 64 -28.82 9.76 5.95
CA TRP A 64 -30.18 9.29 6.25
C TRP A 64 -30.60 9.61 7.68
N ALA A 65 -29.71 9.36 8.64
CA ALA A 65 -29.96 9.65 10.06
C ALA A 65 -30.16 11.17 10.35
N ILE A 66 -29.52 12.05 9.55
CA ILE A 66 -29.59 13.51 9.73
C ILE A 66 -30.83 14.10 9.05
N GLY A 67 -31.16 13.66 7.83
CA GLY A 67 -32.19 14.34 7.02
C GLY A 67 -32.85 13.46 5.94
N GLY A 68 -32.90 12.15 6.17
CA GLY A 68 -33.60 11.20 5.29
C GLY A 68 -32.99 11.06 3.90
N PRO A 69 -33.78 10.64 2.89
CA PRO A 69 -33.27 10.25 1.57
C PRO A 69 -32.50 11.34 0.83
N ALA A 70 -32.97 12.58 0.90
CA ALA A 70 -32.33 13.70 0.22
C ALA A 70 -30.94 14.01 0.83
N ALA A 71 -30.82 14.00 2.15
CA ALA A 71 -29.54 14.18 2.84
C ALA A 71 -28.60 12.99 2.62
N ALA A 72 -29.11 11.77 2.53
CA ALA A 72 -28.34 10.58 2.18
C ALA A 72 -27.74 10.68 0.77
N ALA A 73 -28.53 11.10 -0.23
CA ALA A 73 -28.07 11.32 -1.59
C ALA A 73 -27.00 12.42 -1.67
N ALA A 74 -27.22 13.54 -0.98
CA ALA A 74 -26.24 14.64 -0.93
C ALA A 74 -24.94 14.22 -0.24
N ALA A 75 -25.02 13.50 0.88
CA ALA A 75 -23.86 12.97 1.58
C ALA A 75 -23.07 11.96 0.73
N PHE A 76 -23.76 11.09 0.01
CA PHE A 76 -23.11 10.14 -0.91
C PHE A 76 -22.40 10.86 -2.05
N ALA A 77 -23.04 11.84 -2.70
CA ALA A 77 -22.41 12.65 -3.74
C ALA A 77 -21.18 13.39 -3.22
N ALA A 78 -21.26 14.01 -2.04
CA ALA A 78 -20.11 14.64 -1.40
C ALA A 78 -19.00 13.64 -1.07
N GLY A 79 -19.36 12.43 -0.65
CA GLY A 79 -18.42 11.32 -0.41
C GLY A 79 -17.67 10.93 -1.68
N LEU A 80 -18.35 10.81 -2.81
CA LEU A 80 -17.73 10.52 -4.10
C LEU A 80 -16.76 11.63 -4.54
N VAL A 81 -17.19 12.89 -4.48
CA VAL A 81 -16.35 14.04 -4.87
C VAL A 81 -15.09 14.13 -3.99
N THR A 82 -15.24 13.96 -2.66
CA THR A 82 -14.09 14.00 -1.75
C THR A 82 -13.16 12.82 -1.96
N THR A 83 -13.67 11.65 -2.35
CA THR A 83 -12.83 10.49 -2.69
C THR A 83 -12.10 10.71 -4.00
N CYS A 84 -12.73 11.28 -5.02
CA CYS A 84 -12.02 11.64 -6.26
C CYS A 84 -10.86 12.61 -5.99
N PHE A 85 -11.07 13.61 -5.12
CA PHE A 85 -9.99 14.51 -4.70
C PHE A 85 -8.89 13.80 -3.91
N TYR A 86 -9.26 12.88 -3.04
CA TYR A 86 -8.32 12.04 -2.28
C TYR A 86 -7.45 11.21 -3.23
N GLU A 87 -8.06 10.48 -4.18
CA GLU A 87 -7.35 9.65 -5.15
C GLU A 87 -6.47 10.50 -6.09
N PHE A 88 -6.91 11.69 -6.48
CA PHE A 88 -6.10 12.64 -7.23
C PHE A 88 -4.84 13.04 -6.45
N CYS A 89 -4.98 13.45 -5.19
CA CYS A 89 -3.84 13.79 -4.35
C CYS A 89 -2.90 12.59 -4.17
N HIS A 90 -3.44 11.41 -3.93
CA HIS A 90 -2.69 10.17 -3.77
C HIS A 90 -1.89 9.83 -5.05
N CYS A 91 -2.54 9.90 -6.21
CA CYS A 91 -1.89 9.71 -7.50
C CYS A 91 -0.70 10.67 -7.70
N VAL A 92 -0.91 11.97 -7.49
CA VAL A 92 0.15 12.99 -7.62
C VAL A 92 1.34 12.69 -6.69
N GLN A 93 1.10 12.12 -5.52
CA GLN A 93 2.15 11.76 -4.58
C GLN A 93 3.08 10.65 -5.09
N HIS A 94 2.56 9.73 -5.90
CA HIS A 94 3.32 8.60 -6.45
C HIS A 94 3.87 8.82 -7.86
N LEU A 95 3.37 9.81 -8.61
CA LEU A 95 3.89 10.11 -9.93
C LEU A 95 5.33 10.63 -9.88
N ASN A 96 6.15 10.23 -10.84
CA ASN A 96 7.53 10.69 -10.97
C ASN A 96 7.58 12.11 -11.56
N TYR A 97 7.09 13.09 -10.78
CA TYR A 97 7.10 14.49 -11.17
C TYR A 97 7.09 15.38 -9.92
N THR A 98 7.64 16.59 -10.02
CA THR A 98 7.64 17.56 -8.92
C THR A 98 6.53 18.60 -9.13
N PRO A 99 5.48 18.60 -8.30
CA PRO A 99 4.40 19.59 -8.40
C PRO A 99 4.92 21.02 -8.19
N LYS A 100 4.35 22.00 -8.89
CA LYS A 100 4.66 23.43 -8.67
C LYS A 100 4.01 23.96 -7.38
N SER A 101 2.86 23.44 -6.99
CA SER A 101 2.15 23.83 -5.77
C SER A 101 2.90 23.38 -4.51
N GLN A 102 3.17 24.30 -3.60
CA GLN A 102 3.79 24.00 -2.30
C GLN A 102 2.95 23.04 -1.46
N PHE A 103 1.63 23.13 -1.57
CA PHE A 103 0.70 22.19 -0.93
C PHE A 103 0.94 20.77 -1.44
N LEU A 104 0.94 20.55 -2.75
CA LEU A 104 1.16 19.23 -3.35
C LEU A 104 2.57 18.70 -3.07
N GLN A 105 3.60 19.55 -3.10
CA GLN A 105 4.96 19.17 -2.71
C GLN A 105 5.02 18.68 -1.26
N ARG A 106 4.34 19.39 -0.35
CA ARG A 106 4.32 19.02 1.07
C ARG A 106 3.63 17.68 1.30
N ILE A 107 2.41 17.49 0.79
CA ILE A 107 1.69 16.23 0.98
C ILE A 107 2.43 15.06 0.33
N LYS A 108 3.02 15.24 -0.85
CA LYS A 108 3.86 14.26 -1.53
C LYS A 108 5.06 13.84 -0.66
N ARG A 109 5.83 14.80 -0.16
CA ARG A 109 7.01 14.49 0.69
C ARG A 109 6.64 13.70 1.93
N LEU A 110 5.55 14.06 2.61
CA LEU A 110 5.11 13.40 3.82
C LEU A 110 4.59 11.98 3.55
N HIS A 111 3.87 11.80 2.44
CA HIS A 111 3.38 10.49 2.04
C HIS A 111 4.49 9.56 1.54
N LEU A 112 5.44 10.07 0.77
CA LEU A 112 6.63 9.29 0.40
C LEU A 112 7.47 8.90 1.63
N ALA A 113 7.54 9.75 2.66
CA ALA A 113 8.18 9.37 3.91
C ALA A 113 7.45 8.22 4.61
N HIS A 114 6.10 8.20 4.57
CA HIS A 114 5.30 7.07 5.03
C HIS A 114 5.64 5.77 4.27
N HIS A 115 5.74 5.79 2.94
CA HIS A 115 6.01 4.60 2.13
C HIS A 115 7.47 4.12 2.15
N PHE A 116 8.44 5.00 2.33
CA PHE A 116 9.86 4.66 2.17
C PHE A 116 10.69 4.76 3.45
N HIS A 117 10.13 5.35 4.50
CA HIS A 117 10.86 5.53 5.75
C HIS A 117 10.14 4.93 6.96
N ASN A 118 8.89 5.33 7.23
CA ASN A 118 8.17 4.80 8.40
C ASN A 118 6.65 4.86 8.20
N GLU A 119 6.05 3.70 8.01
CA GLU A 119 4.62 3.49 7.77
C GLU A 119 3.77 3.64 9.03
N THR A 120 4.36 3.82 10.20
CA THR A 120 3.61 3.98 11.45
C THR A 120 3.16 5.40 11.72
N GLY A 121 3.45 6.33 10.81
CA GLY A 121 3.00 7.72 10.89
C GLY A 121 2.70 8.31 9.52
N ASN A 122 2.23 9.57 9.51
CA ASN A 122 1.86 10.29 8.29
C ASN A 122 0.79 9.56 7.45
N PHE A 123 -0.28 9.10 8.09
CA PHE A 123 -1.40 8.41 7.45
C PHE A 123 -2.28 9.33 6.59
N GLY A 124 -2.13 10.64 6.73
CA GLY A 124 -2.87 11.63 5.93
C GLY A 124 -2.44 11.61 4.46
N ILE A 125 -3.41 11.82 3.56
CA ILE A 125 -3.19 11.95 2.11
C ILE A 125 -3.42 13.38 1.65
N THR A 126 -4.58 13.96 1.98
CA THR A 126 -4.95 15.33 1.59
C THR A 126 -4.55 16.38 2.61
N ASN A 127 -4.45 15.99 3.89
CA ASN A 127 -3.95 16.83 4.97
C ASN A 127 -3.46 15.96 6.13
N TYR A 128 -2.71 16.56 7.05
CA TYR A 128 -2.09 15.86 8.18
C TYR A 128 -2.60 16.42 9.53
N LEU A 129 -3.81 16.97 9.56
CA LEU A 129 -4.42 17.47 10.80
C LEU A 129 -4.60 16.34 11.80
N TRP A 130 -5.15 15.21 11.36
CA TRP A 130 -5.42 14.07 12.22
C TRP A 130 -4.15 13.39 12.71
N ASP A 131 -3.11 13.35 11.88
CA ASP A 131 -1.78 12.89 12.31
C ASP A 131 -1.23 13.76 13.44
N ARG A 132 -1.40 15.07 13.35
CA ARG A 132 -0.95 16.00 14.41
C ARG A 132 -1.75 15.84 15.71
N LEU A 133 -3.07 15.73 15.60
CA LEU A 133 -3.95 15.59 16.76
C LEU A 133 -3.78 14.24 17.46
N LEU A 134 -3.47 13.17 16.70
CA LEU A 134 -3.38 11.79 17.19
C LEU A 134 -1.93 11.29 17.32
N GLY A 135 -0.93 12.19 17.22
CA GLY A 135 0.47 11.91 17.53
C GLY A 135 1.21 11.05 16.51
N THR A 136 0.71 10.95 15.27
CA THR A 136 1.35 10.17 14.20
C THR A 136 2.09 11.03 13.15
N TYR A 137 2.14 12.35 13.37
CA TYR A 137 2.82 13.25 12.46
C TYR A 137 4.33 13.30 12.71
N TYR A 138 5.11 13.15 11.65
CA TYR A 138 6.52 13.54 11.63
C TYR A 138 6.83 14.38 10.38
N GLY A 139 7.60 15.45 10.57
CA GLY A 139 7.89 16.42 9.51
C GLY A 139 9.06 16.06 8.63
N LYS A 140 10.01 15.32 9.18
CA LYS A 140 11.27 14.92 8.52
C LYS A 140 11.57 13.47 8.85
N ALA A 141 12.15 12.73 7.92
CA ALA A 141 12.55 11.33 8.13
C ALA A 141 13.47 11.14 9.35
N LYS A 142 14.36 12.11 9.63
CA LYS A 142 15.25 12.07 10.79
C LYS A 142 14.55 12.18 12.16
N ASP A 143 13.27 12.60 12.19
CA ASP A 143 12.52 12.78 13.44
C ASP A 143 12.05 11.43 14.03
N VAL A 144 12.05 10.36 13.22
CA VAL A 144 11.66 9.00 13.61
C VAL A 144 12.62 7.98 13.01
N PRO A 145 12.83 6.83 13.66
CA PRO A 145 13.66 5.75 13.10
C PRO A 145 13.01 5.18 11.83
N ARG A 146 13.84 4.67 10.92
CA ARG A 146 13.32 3.93 9.77
C ARG A 146 12.68 2.63 10.23
N SER A 147 11.47 2.36 9.77
CA SER A 147 10.77 1.12 10.08
C SER A 147 11.34 -0.06 9.30
N ALA A 148 11.49 -1.19 9.98
CA ALA A 148 11.88 -2.46 9.34
C ALA A 148 10.73 -3.08 8.52
N THR A 149 9.49 -2.63 8.74
CA THR A 149 8.28 -3.17 8.13
C THR A 149 7.64 -2.23 7.10
N VAL A 150 8.35 -1.18 6.69
CA VAL A 150 7.81 -0.12 5.80
C VAL A 150 7.22 -0.66 4.50
N PHE A 151 7.79 -1.73 3.94
CA PHE A 151 7.30 -2.32 2.68
C PHE A 151 6.33 -3.50 2.90
N ASN A 152 6.28 -4.08 4.08
CA ASN A 152 5.41 -5.23 4.34
C ASN A 152 4.32 -4.96 5.39
N ILE A 153 4.26 -3.74 5.91
CA ILE A 153 3.25 -3.28 6.89
C ILE A 153 2.96 -4.29 8.00
N GLY A 154 4.03 -4.94 8.50
CA GLY A 154 4.00 -5.92 9.57
C GLY A 154 3.69 -7.36 9.15
N TYR A 155 3.50 -7.66 7.87
CA TYR A 155 3.42 -9.03 7.36
C TYR A 155 4.83 -9.58 7.15
N THR A 156 5.47 -9.98 8.24
CA THR A 156 6.84 -10.53 8.29
C THR A 156 6.87 -12.00 7.87
N ALA A 157 8.08 -12.59 7.74
CA ALA A 157 8.23 -14.02 7.45
C ALA A 157 7.51 -14.89 8.48
N SER A 158 7.61 -14.57 9.78
CA SER A 158 6.91 -15.30 10.85
C SER A 158 5.39 -15.17 10.77
N GLU A 159 4.86 -14.03 10.32
CA GLU A 159 3.42 -13.89 10.07
C GLU A 159 2.99 -14.66 8.81
N ALA A 160 3.85 -14.73 7.78
CA ALA A 160 3.59 -15.51 6.58
C ALA A 160 3.52 -17.03 6.84
N GLU A 161 4.35 -17.54 7.77
CA GLU A 161 4.26 -18.94 8.22
C GLU A 161 2.94 -19.26 8.91
N ARG A 162 2.43 -18.32 9.72
CA ARG A 162 1.17 -18.48 10.46
C ARG A 162 -0.08 -18.25 9.62
N PHE A 163 0.00 -17.31 8.66
CA PHE A 163 -1.10 -16.85 7.82
C PHE A 163 -0.65 -16.76 6.36
N PRO A 164 -0.51 -17.91 5.66
CA PRO A 164 0.19 -17.97 4.37
C PRO A 164 -0.60 -17.38 3.18
N TRP A 165 -1.81 -16.86 3.41
CA TRP A 165 -2.73 -16.44 2.35
C TRP A 165 -2.15 -15.39 1.41
N VAL A 166 -1.53 -14.34 1.98
CA VAL A 166 -0.92 -13.24 1.20
C VAL A 166 0.27 -13.75 0.38
N GLN A 167 1.10 -14.59 0.98
CA GLN A 167 2.25 -15.20 0.31
C GLN A 167 1.81 -16.12 -0.83
N GLN A 168 0.79 -16.94 -0.63
CA GLN A 168 0.24 -17.84 -1.66
C GLN A 168 -0.34 -17.09 -2.86
N MET A 169 -0.87 -15.87 -2.65
CA MET A 169 -1.37 -14.98 -3.71
C MET A 169 -0.29 -14.09 -4.33
N SER A 170 0.96 -14.19 -3.89
CA SER A 170 2.08 -13.37 -4.36
C SER A 170 2.96 -14.14 -5.33
N ASN A 171 3.64 -13.44 -6.27
CA ASN A 171 4.50 -14.06 -7.30
C ASN A 171 5.89 -14.46 -6.75
N GLY A 172 5.93 -15.03 -5.58
CA GLY A 172 7.15 -15.47 -4.90
C GLY A 172 7.56 -14.57 -3.73
N ILE A 173 8.66 -14.92 -3.10
CA ILE A 173 9.20 -14.26 -1.91
C ILE A 173 10.51 -13.55 -2.28
N ARG A 174 10.75 -12.36 -1.74
CA ARG A 174 12.04 -11.67 -1.81
C ARG A 174 13.04 -12.30 -0.84
N ARG A 175 14.35 -12.00 -1.01
CA ARG A 175 15.40 -12.48 -0.09
C ARG A 175 15.22 -12.05 1.36
N ASP A 176 14.51 -10.95 1.59
CA ASP A 176 14.17 -10.44 2.93
C ASP A 176 12.92 -11.12 3.54
N GLY A 177 12.39 -12.17 2.91
CA GLY A 177 11.19 -12.88 3.34
C GLY A 177 9.87 -12.19 3.00
N SER A 178 9.90 -11.03 2.37
CA SER A 178 8.69 -10.33 1.94
C SER A 178 8.15 -10.88 0.62
N PRO A 179 6.82 -10.92 0.41
CA PRO A 179 6.23 -11.29 -0.88
C PRO A 179 6.64 -10.31 -1.98
N ARG A 180 6.78 -10.81 -3.21
CA ARG A 180 7.05 -9.96 -4.39
C ARG A 180 5.80 -9.19 -4.80
N PRO A 181 5.95 -7.95 -5.31
CA PRO A 181 4.84 -7.20 -5.87
C PRO A 181 4.13 -7.96 -6.99
N PHE A 182 2.82 -7.73 -7.12
CA PHE A 182 2.04 -8.28 -8.21
C PHE A 182 2.59 -7.80 -9.57
N GLY A 183 2.91 -8.74 -10.47
CA GLY A 183 3.38 -8.46 -11.83
C GLY A 183 4.90 -8.40 -12.02
N GLN A 184 5.73 -8.47 -10.98
CA GLN A 184 7.14 -8.78 -11.14
C GLN A 184 7.29 -10.30 -11.29
N ARG A 185 7.57 -10.80 -12.51
CA ARG A 185 8.02 -12.18 -12.70
C ARG A 185 9.31 -12.35 -11.91
N GLY A 186 9.40 -13.41 -11.10
CA GLY A 186 10.67 -13.79 -10.51
C GLY A 186 11.69 -13.93 -11.63
N ALA A 187 12.87 -13.32 -11.48
CA ALA A 187 14.00 -13.79 -12.25
C ALA A 187 14.06 -15.30 -12.00
N GLU A 188 13.99 -16.10 -13.04
CA GLU A 188 14.27 -17.51 -12.93
C GLU A 188 15.60 -17.66 -12.20
N PRO A 189 15.74 -18.63 -11.26
CA PRO A 189 17.03 -18.87 -10.67
C PRO A 189 17.99 -19.11 -11.84
N GLU A 190 19.01 -18.27 -11.91
CA GLU A 190 20.11 -18.43 -12.85
C GLU A 190 20.59 -19.87 -12.65
N GLN A 191 20.27 -20.76 -13.59
CA GLN A 191 20.82 -22.08 -13.59
C GLN A 191 22.33 -21.85 -13.58
N SER A 192 22.96 -22.16 -12.45
CA SER A 192 24.40 -22.27 -12.37
C SER A 192 24.79 -23.28 -13.47
N ALA A 193 25.17 -22.75 -14.61
CA ALA A 193 25.79 -23.54 -15.64
C ALA A 193 27.03 -24.15 -15.00
N ASP A 194 26.91 -25.42 -14.63
CA ASP A 194 28.04 -26.28 -14.27
C ASP A 194 28.98 -26.32 -15.46
N ARG A 195 29.94 -25.39 -15.47
CA ARG A 195 31.07 -25.39 -16.39
C ARG A 195 32.21 -26.20 -15.80
N SER A 196 31.94 -27.41 -15.43
CA SER A 196 32.98 -28.33 -15.03
C SER A 196 32.75 -29.68 -15.72
N THR A 197 32.94 -29.74 -17.02
CA THR A 197 33.37 -30.97 -17.72
C THR A 197 33.42 -30.73 -19.22
N VAL A 198 34.42 -30.04 -19.76
CA VAL A 198 34.97 -30.32 -21.09
C VAL A 198 36.42 -29.81 -21.12
N ASP A 199 37.29 -30.40 -20.31
CA ASP A 199 38.70 -30.40 -20.55
C ASP A 199 39.17 -31.87 -20.56
N GLY A 200 39.38 -32.41 -21.71
CA GLY A 200 40.00 -33.73 -21.82
C GLY A 200 39.67 -34.53 -23.07
N ILE A 201 39.92 -34.04 -24.27
CA ILE A 201 40.31 -34.93 -25.37
C ILE A 201 41.23 -34.14 -26.31
N ARG A 202 42.55 -34.27 -26.13
CA ARG A 202 43.50 -34.03 -27.22
C ARG A 202 43.57 -35.30 -28.03
N PRO A 203 43.46 -35.26 -29.37
CA PRO A 203 43.92 -36.38 -30.20
C PRO A 203 45.43 -36.25 -30.34
N SER A 204 46.12 -37.30 -29.91
CA SER A 204 47.49 -37.59 -30.27
C SER A 204 47.50 -38.20 -31.68
N GLY A 205 48.41 -37.77 -32.51
CA GLY A 205 48.94 -38.69 -33.53
C GLY A 205 49.00 -38.19 -34.96
N ALA A 206 50.25 -38.12 -35.38
CA ALA A 206 50.86 -38.21 -36.73
C ALA A 206 50.93 -36.92 -37.54
#